data_6e276fe4aa5749df440c09c3c5fb1907
#
_entry.id   6e276fe4aa5749df440c09c3c5fb1907
#
_cell.length_a   1.000
_cell.length_b   1.000
_cell.length_c   1.000
_cell.angle_alpha   90.00
_cell.angle_beta   90.00
_cell.angle_gamma   90.00
#
_symmetry.space_group_name_H-M   'P 1'
#
loop_
_entity.id
_entity.type
_entity.pdbx_description
1 polymer ?
#
loop_
_entity_poly.entity_id
_entity_poly.type
_entity_poly.pdbx_seq_one_letter_code
_entity_poly.pdbx_strand_id
1 'polypeptide(L)'
;MKKIILTIAVVVVLTATALIYLLYDIAWKPNSNPKGTEKLIIPIGATFQNVIDSIEKHNFIKNEKNFQYVAKWLKFPNNIKPGKYEIRAEENNYYFIKRLMRGQHYPVKFTFNNIRTKEQFVEKVGDNFLFEPQELAQLLNEPSFAKRYGFNTETILTLFIPDSYEIYYDITAEQFCERLHYYYELFWNDERRQKADNIGLSPTEVAILASIVDEESSKASEKPIIAGLYLNRLKKGMLLQADPTVKFAVGDITLKRILYTHTEIDSPYNTYKYAGLPPGPLRIPDKQTLDAVLNYTHHNFLYMCAKDDLSGYHNFANTLAEHNRNAQKYHRAISRL
;
A
#
# COMPACT_ATOMS: atom_id res chain seq x y z
N MET A 1 27.27 -68.79 28.87
CA MET A 1 26.00 -68.10 28.64
C MET A 1 25.98 -66.68 29.15
N LYS A 2 26.22 -66.33 30.43
CA LYS A 2 26.14 -64.93 30.97
C LYS A 2 27.03 -63.92 30.23
N LYS A 3 28.29 -64.25 29.88
CA LYS A 3 29.18 -63.39 29.11
C LYS A 3 28.65 -63.05 27.70
N ILE A 4 28.06 -64.02 27.00
CA ILE A 4 27.49 -63.84 25.68
C ILE A 4 26.24 -62.91 25.74
N ILE A 5 25.37 -63.12 26.73
CA ILE A 5 24.20 -62.27 26.96
C ILE A 5 24.64 -60.85 27.24
N LEU A 6 25.67 -60.65 28.07
CA LEU A 6 26.19 -59.32 28.39
C LEU A 6 26.77 -58.64 27.14
N THR A 7 27.52 -59.39 26.31
CA THR A 7 28.08 -58.86 25.05
C THR A 7 26.97 -58.43 24.09
N ILE A 8 25.90 -59.24 23.93
CA ILE A 8 24.74 -58.89 23.10
C ILE A 8 24.04 -57.66 23.64
N ALA A 9 23.81 -57.56 24.95
CA ALA A 9 23.19 -56.39 25.56
C ALA A 9 24.01 -55.11 25.31
N VAL A 10 25.33 -55.15 25.46
CA VAL A 10 26.22 -54.01 25.18
C VAL A 10 26.16 -53.63 23.69
N VAL A 11 26.17 -54.56 22.76
CA VAL A 11 26.04 -54.29 21.33
C VAL A 11 24.69 -53.64 21.00
N VAL A 12 23.61 -54.16 21.58
CA VAL A 12 22.26 -53.57 21.40
C VAL A 12 22.20 -52.13 21.94
N VAL A 13 22.78 -51.87 23.11
CA VAL A 13 22.82 -50.52 23.69
C VAL A 13 23.64 -49.56 22.79
N LEU A 14 24.80 -50.00 22.33
CA LEU A 14 25.67 -49.20 21.47
C LEU A 14 24.99 -48.89 20.11
N THR A 15 24.34 -49.88 19.50
CA THR A 15 23.62 -49.70 18.24
C THR A 15 22.39 -48.79 18.43
N ALA A 16 21.65 -48.92 19.52
CA ALA A 16 20.53 -48.05 19.85
C ALA A 16 21.00 -46.59 20.08
N THR A 17 22.11 -46.41 20.80
CA THR A 17 22.68 -45.06 21.05
C THR A 17 23.18 -44.44 19.74
N ALA A 18 23.84 -45.19 18.88
CA ALA A 18 24.28 -44.72 17.57
C ALA A 18 23.08 -44.32 16.68
N LEU A 19 22.00 -45.10 16.70
CA LEU A 19 20.78 -44.81 15.96
C LEU A 19 20.09 -43.53 16.49
N ILE A 20 19.99 -43.38 17.80
CA ILE A 20 19.43 -42.18 18.43
C ILE A 20 20.26 -40.94 18.06
N TYR A 21 21.59 -41.04 18.11
CA TYR A 21 22.47 -39.95 17.70
C TYR A 21 22.30 -39.59 16.22
N LEU A 22 22.17 -40.56 15.34
CA LEU A 22 21.94 -40.35 13.91
C LEU A 22 20.58 -39.64 13.68
N LEU A 23 19.52 -40.07 14.34
CA LEU A 23 18.20 -39.44 14.26
C LEU A 23 18.25 -38.02 14.78
N TYR A 24 19.00 -37.77 15.87
CA TYR A 24 19.20 -36.42 16.40
C TYR A 24 19.93 -35.55 15.38
N ASP A 25 21.00 -35.97 14.77
CA ASP A 25 21.79 -35.25 13.78
C ASP A 25 20.95 -34.88 12.55
N ILE A 26 20.09 -35.78 12.10
CA ILE A 26 19.23 -35.60 10.93
C ILE A 26 18.09 -34.62 11.23
N ALA A 27 17.40 -34.74 12.37
CA ALA A 27 16.14 -34.04 12.61
C ALA A 27 16.28 -32.80 13.51
N TRP A 28 17.10 -32.84 14.56
CA TRP A 28 17.14 -31.84 15.61
C TRP A 28 18.42 -31.00 15.69
N LYS A 29 19.47 -31.37 14.98
CA LYS A 29 20.66 -30.53 14.87
C LYS A 29 20.34 -29.32 13.97
N PRO A 30 20.81 -28.09 14.33
CA PRO A 30 20.63 -26.92 13.52
C PRO A 30 21.12 -27.10 12.09
N ASN A 31 20.21 -26.88 11.12
CA ASN A 31 20.47 -27.10 9.70
C ASN A 31 20.17 -25.89 8.82
N SER A 32 19.52 -24.88 9.35
CA SER A 32 19.23 -23.64 8.63
C SER A 32 20.49 -22.81 8.34
N ASN A 33 20.45 -22.07 7.24
CA ASN A 33 21.50 -21.18 6.79
C ASN A 33 20.89 -19.84 6.38
N PRO A 34 20.53 -18.98 7.36
CA PRO A 34 19.90 -17.70 7.06
C PRO A 34 20.85 -16.78 6.29
N LYS A 35 20.35 -16.16 5.21
CA LYS A 35 21.07 -15.17 4.40
C LYS A 35 20.36 -13.83 4.46
N GLY A 36 20.61 -13.05 5.51
CA GLY A 36 20.07 -11.71 5.66
C GLY A 36 18.54 -11.70 5.66
N THR A 37 17.94 -10.93 4.75
CA THR A 37 16.50 -10.74 4.62
C THR A 37 15.81 -11.68 3.64
N GLU A 38 16.56 -12.58 2.99
CA GLU A 38 16.01 -13.53 2.03
C GLU A 38 15.00 -14.48 2.69
N LYS A 39 13.91 -14.77 1.97
CA LYS A 39 12.81 -15.62 2.45
C LYS A 39 12.54 -16.75 1.47
N LEU A 40 12.18 -17.93 1.99
CA LEU A 40 11.65 -19.01 1.17
C LEU A 40 10.23 -18.65 0.74
N ILE A 41 10.03 -18.50 -0.57
CA ILE A 41 8.72 -18.25 -1.18
C ILE A 41 8.18 -19.57 -1.70
N ILE A 42 6.99 -19.94 -1.24
CA ILE A 42 6.25 -21.13 -1.70
C ILE A 42 4.97 -20.62 -2.38
N PRO A 43 4.86 -20.70 -3.72
CA PRO A 43 3.66 -20.30 -4.44
C PRO A 43 2.50 -21.30 -4.28
N ILE A 44 1.28 -20.91 -4.68
CA ILE A 44 0.13 -21.84 -4.75
C ILE A 44 0.46 -22.97 -5.73
N GLY A 45 0.08 -24.21 -5.35
CA GLY A 45 0.31 -25.38 -6.18
C GLY A 45 1.76 -25.83 -6.27
N ALA A 46 2.68 -25.25 -5.47
CA ALA A 46 4.07 -25.67 -5.45
C ALA A 46 4.19 -27.15 -5.08
N THR A 47 4.97 -27.89 -5.87
CA THR A 47 5.34 -29.27 -5.58
C THR A 47 6.48 -29.31 -4.56
N PHE A 48 6.71 -30.49 -3.96
CA PHE A 48 7.86 -30.68 -3.07
C PHE A 48 9.18 -30.39 -3.79
N GLN A 49 9.29 -30.75 -5.07
CA GLN A 49 10.48 -30.44 -5.86
C GLN A 49 10.70 -28.93 -6.01
N ASN A 50 9.67 -28.14 -6.26
CA ASN A 50 9.79 -26.68 -6.33
C ASN A 50 10.32 -26.08 -5.01
N VAL A 51 9.90 -26.64 -3.87
CA VAL A 51 10.42 -26.22 -2.55
C VAL A 51 11.89 -26.55 -2.42
N ILE A 52 12.31 -27.77 -2.81
CA ILE A 52 13.72 -28.20 -2.78
C ILE A 52 14.56 -27.31 -3.70
N ASP A 53 14.14 -27.10 -4.96
CA ASP A 53 14.86 -26.26 -5.92
C ASP A 53 15.07 -24.83 -5.39
N SER A 54 14.05 -24.28 -4.72
CA SER A 54 14.15 -22.97 -4.09
C SER A 54 15.12 -22.94 -2.91
N ILE A 55 15.12 -23.99 -2.07
CA ILE A 55 16.06 -24.14 -0.95
C ILE A 55 17.51 -24.25 -1.47
N GLU A 56 17.74 -25.05 -2.50
CA GLU A 56 19.05 -25.24 -3.14
C GLU A 56 19.56 -23.95 -3.78
N LYS A 57 18.74 -23.32 -4.61
CA LYS A 57 19.07 -22.07 -5.31
C LYS A 57 19.57 -20.98 -4.37
N HIS A 58 18.93 -20.84 -3.22
CA HIS A 58 19.24 -19.81 -2.23
C HIS A 58 20.15 -20.33 -1.09
N ASN A 59 20.49 -21.62 -1.09
CA ASN A 59 21.31 -22.28 -0.06
C ASN A 59 20.80 -21.99 1.37
N PHE A 60 19.49 -22.17 1.59
CA PHE A 60 18.82 -21.91 2.87
C PHE A 60 19.09 -22.97 3.92
N ILE A 61 19.54 -24.16 3.52
CA ILE A 61 19.78 -25.33 4.36
C ILE A 61 21.20 -25.83 4.15
N LYS A 62 21.91 -26.15 5.23
CA LYS A 62 23.30 -26.66 5.21
C LYS A 62 23.39 -28.08 4.66
N ASN A 63 22.45 -28.97 5.05
CA ASN A 63 22.37 -30.36 4.61
C ASN A 63 20.97 -30.66 4.07
N GLU A 64 20.82 -30.59 2.77
CA GLU A 64 19.56 -30.81 2.06
C GLU A 64 19.06 -32.26 2.14
N LYS A 65 19.96 -33.22 2.12
CA LYS A 65 19.58 -34.65 2.25
C LYS A 65 18.86 -34.90 3.58
N ASN A 66 19.40 -34.38 4.68
CA ASN A 66 18.76 -34.46 5.99
C ASN A 66 17.40 -33.79 6.00
N PHE A 67 17.27 -32.61 5.37
CA PHE A 67 15.99 -31.92 5.23
C PHE A 67 14.96 -32.75 4.47
N GLN A 68 15.35 -33.32 3.31
CA GLN A 68 14.49 -34.18 2.50
C GLN A 68 14.03 -35.43 3.24
N TYR A 69 14.91 -36.09 4.02
CA TYR A 69 14.54 -37.25 4.84
C TYR A 69 13.48 -36.89 5.88
N VAL A 70 13.68 -35.80 6.63
CA VAL A 70 12.73 -35.38 7.66
C VAL A 70 11.42 -34.88 7.01
N ALA A 71 11.49 -34.20 5.86
CA ALA A 71 10.31 -33.75 5.12
C ALA A 71 9.42 -34.95 4.70
N LYS A 72 10.02 -35.98 4.15
CA LYS A 72 9.29 -37.20 3.77
C LYS A 72 8.74 -37.94 5.00
N TRP A 73 9.52 -38.07 6.07
CA TRP A 73 9.09 -38.67 7.33
C TRP A 73 7.88 -37.97 7.94
N LEU A 74 7.86 -36.62 7.92
CA LEU A 74 6.75 -35.79 8.40
C LEU A 74 5.60 -35.70 7.40
N LYS A 75 5.67 -36.31 6.22
CA LYS A 75 4.69 -36.24 5.12
C LYS A 75 4.47 -34.78 4.62
N PHE A 76 5.51 -33.96 4.68
CA PHE A 76 5.46 -32.58 4.19
C PHE A 76 5.08 -32.48 2.71
N PRO A 77 5.53 -33.36 1.77
CA PRO A 77 5.11 -33.32 0.37
C PRO A 77 3.59 -33.28 0.15
N ASN A 78 2.81 -33.84 1.09
CA ASN A 78 1.34 -33.88 1.02
C ASN A 78 0.67 -32.70 1.75
N ASN A 79 1.45 -31.81 2.35
CA ASN A 79 0.93 -30.72 3.18
C ASN A 79 1.78 -29.44 3.03
N ILE A 80 2.06 -29.08 1.79
CA ILE A 80 2.76 -27.85 1.45
C ILE A 80 1.78 -26.68 1.56
N LYS A 81 2.15 -25.64 2.31
CA LYS A 81 1.38 -24.42 2.45
C LYS A 81 2.08 -23.28 1.71
N PRO A 82 1.38 -22.53 0.85
CA PRO A 82 1.95 -21.35 0.22
C PRO A 82 2.26 -20.26 1.27
N GLY A 83 3.21 -19.39 0.97
CA GLY A 83 3.59 -18.32 1.88
C GLY A 83 5.03 -17.84 1.73
N LYS A 84 5.38 -16.75 2.41
CA LYS A 84 6.76 -16.26 2.55
C LYS A 84 7.30 -16.64 3.93
N TYR A 85 8.25 -17.54 3.96
CA TYR A 85 8.80 -18.11 5.19
C TYR A 85 10.21 -17.56 5.46
N GLU A 86 10.39 -17.03 6.65
CA GLU A 86 11.71 -16.62 7.12
C GLU A 86 12.60 -17.85 7.39
N ILE A 87 13.88 -17.72 7.09
CA ILE A 87 14.89 -18.71 7.49
C ILE A 87 15.49 -18.26 8.82
N ARG A 88 15.13 -18.91 9.89
CA ARG A 88 15.60 -18.56 11.25
C ARG A 88 16.97 -19.14 11.51
N ALA A 89 17.82 -18.39 12.21
CA ALA A 89 19.11 -18.89 12.65
C ALA A 89 18.92 -20.10 13.59
N GLU A 90 19.86 -21.05 13.51
CA GLU A 90 19.89 -22.24 14.37
C GLU A 90 18.62 -23.10 14.34
N GLU A 91 17.76 -22.95 13.32
CA GLU A 91 16.54 -23.74 13.17
C GLU A 91 16.88 -25.13 12.64
N ASN A 92 16.33 -26.18 13.26
CA ASN A 92 16.51 -27.55 12.82
C ASN A 92 15.44 -27.99 11.82
N ASN A 93 15.66 -29.09 11.15
CA ASN A 93 14.76 -29.61 10.11
C ASN A 93 13.35 -29.88 10.64
N TYR A 94 13.23 -30.47 11.84
CA TYR A 94 11.93 -30.85 12.40
C TYR A 94 11.04 -29.59 12.61
N TYR A 95 11.56 -28.56 13.29
CA TYR A 95 10.78 -27.35 13.57
C TYR A 95 10.53 -26.52 12.33
N PHE A 96 11.52 -26.41 11.43
CA PHE A 96 11.34 -25.69 10.17
C PHE A 96 10.22 -26.32 9.33
N ILE A 97 10.27 -27.62 9.09
CA ILE A 97 9.24 -28.33 8.32
C ILE A 97 7.87 -28.24 8.99
N LYS A 98 7.78 -28.39 10.32
CA LYS A 98 6.52 -28.22 11.05
C LYS A 98 5.95 -26.82 10.89
N ARG A 99 6.80 -25.80 10.84
CA ARG A 99 6.40 -24.41 10.60
C ARG A 99 5.85 -24.21 9.20
N LEU A 100 6.51 -24.78 8.18
CA LEU A 100 6.02 -24.79 6.80
C LEU A 100 4.65 -25.50 6.68
N MET A 101 4.49 -26.67 7.31
CA MET A 101 3.24 -27.43 7.31
C MET A 101 2.07 -26.71 8.01
N ARG A 102 2.38 -25.86 9.00
CA ARG A 102 1.37 -25.04 9.71
C ARG A 102 1.02 -23.75 8.98
N GLY A 103 1.74 -23.41 7.90
CA GLY A 103 1.58 -22.12 7.24
C GLY A 103 1.99 -20.94 8.12
N GLN A 104 2.94 -21.13 9.05
CA GLN A 104 3.42 -20.08 9.94
C GLN A 104 4.44 -19.20 9.21
N HIS A 105 3.94 -18.35 8.32
CA HIS A 105 4.74 -17.36 7.59
C HIS A 105 4.57 -15.97 8.20
N TYR A 106 5.45 -15.04 7.82
CA TYR A 106 5.41 -13.66 8.28
C TYR A 106 4.60 -12.78 7.34
N PRO A 107 3.96 -11.74 7.85
CA PRO A 107 3.34 -10.74 7.00
C PRO A 107 4.38 -10.00 6.18
N VAL A 108 4.00 -9.60 4.98
CA VAL A 108 4.76 -8.69 4.12
C VAL A 108 4.51 -7.28 4.61
N LYS A 109 5.56 -6.48 4.78
CA LYS A 109 5.41 -5.04 4.98
C LYS A 109 5.16 -4.40 3.61
N PHE A 110 3.91 -4.08 3.35
CA PHE A 110 3.47 -3.40 2.14
C PHE A 110 3.31 -1.91 2.40
N THR A 111 4.04 -1.07 1.65
CA THR A 111 3.99 0.38 1.79
C THR A 111 3.65 1.01 0.45
N PHE A 112 2.68 1.92 0.44
CA PHE A 112 2.36 2.70 -0.74
C PHE A 112 2.11 4.17 -0.40
N ASN A 113 2.40 5.03 -1.34
CA ASN A 113 2.13 6.47 -1.36
C ASN A 113 2.14 6.94 -2.82
N ASN A 114 1.73 8.17 -3.07
CA ASN A 114 1.82 8.83 -4.37
C ASN A 114 1.19 8.04 -5.53
N ILE A 115 0.03 7.44 -5.32
CA ILE A 115 -0.73 6.67 -6.32
C ILE A 115 -1.80 7.57 -6.94
N ARG A 116 -1.86 7.63 -8.29
CA ARG A 116 -2.84 8.43 -9.03
C ARG A 116 -3.92 7.61 -9.70
N THR A 117 -3.60 6.43 -10.17
CA THR A 117 -4.54 5.60 -10.92
C THR A 117 -4.65 4.20 -10.33
N LYS A 118 -5.71 3.48 -10.71
CA LYS A 118 -5.89 2.08 -10.33
C LYS A 118 -4.76 1.21 -10.86
N GLU A 119 -4.31 1.48 -12.08
CA GLU A 119 -3.20 0.77 -12.72
C GLU A 119 -1.91 0.93 -11.91
N GLN A 120 -1.59 2.17 -11.49
CA GLN A 120 -0.43 2.42 -10.61
C GLN A 120 -0.57 1.71 -9.26
N PHE A 121 -1.79 1.62 -8.71
CA PHE A 121 -2.02 0.89 -7.47
C PHE A 121 -1.81 -0.61 -7.66
N VAL A 122 -2.37 -1.18 -8.72
CA VAL A 122 -2.20 -2.60 -9.08
C VAL A 122 -0.73 -2.92 -9.33
N GLU A 123 0.00 -2.08 -10.07
CA GLU A 123 1.44 -2.21 -10.29
C GLU A 123 2.23 -2.15 -8.95
N LYS A 124 1.86 -1.22 -8.06
CA LYS A 124 2.49 -1.09 -6.75
C LYS A 124 2.24 -2.30 -5.84
N VAL A 125 1.07 -2.92 -5.94
CA VAL A 125 0.76 -4.20 -5.27
C VAL A 125 1.63 -5.31 -5.87
N GLY A 126 1.67 -5.41 -7.21
CA GLY A 126 2.55 -6.29 -7.98
C GLY A 126 2.74 -7.67 -7.34
N ASP A 127 3.99 -8.15 -7.33
CA ASP A 127 4.38 -9.47 -6.81
C ASP A 127 4.53 -9.53 -5.27
N ASN A 128 4.00 -8.52 -4.55
CA ASN A 128 4.09 -8.54 -3.08
C ASN A 128 3.22 -9.61 -2.44
N PHE A 129 2.17 -10.06 -3.15
CA PHE A 129 1.19 -11.03 -2.69
C PHE A 129 1.07 -12.19 -3.67
N LEU A 130 0.30 -13.20 -3.29
CA LEU A 130 0.18 -14.44 -4.05
C LEU A 130 -0.87 -14.37 -5.15
N PHE A 131 -1.87 -13.50 -5.01
CA PHE A 131 -2.87 -13.27 -6.05
C PHE A 131 -2.28 -12.54 -7.25
N GLU A 132 -2.82 -12.79 -8.44
CA GLU A 132 -2.39 -12.11 -9.65
C GLU A 132 -2.85 -10.63 -9.64
N PRO A 133 -1.99 -9.68 -10.06
CA PRO A 133 -2.35 -8.25 -10.12
C PRO A 133 -3.63 -7.98 -10.90
N GLN A 134 -3.93 -8.80 -11.91
CA GLN A 134 -5.12 -8.70 -12.73
C GLN A 134 -6.41 -8.96 -11.94
N GLU A 135 -6.37 -9.81 -10.91
CA GLU A 135 -7.52 -10.06 -10.03
C GLU A 135 -7.91 -8.78 -9.29
N LEU A 136 -6.91 -8.06 -8.75
CA LEU A 136 -7.14 -6.76 -8.10
C LEU A 136 -7.67 -5.73 -9.11
N ALA A 137 -7.09 -5.67 -10.32
CA ALA A 137 -7.56 -4.75 -11.35
C ALA A 137 -9.03 -4.99 -11.72
N GLN A 138 -9.46 -6.25 -11.81
CA GLN A 138 -10.87 -6.60 -12.07
C GLN A 138 -11.76 -6.14 -10.93
N LEU A 139 -11.40 -6.41 -9.67
CA LEU A 139 -12.19 -6.00 -8.50
C LEU A 139 -12.35 -4.47 -8.45
N LEU A 140 -11.28 -3.70 -8.65
CA LEU A 140 -11.34 -2.24 -8.60
C LEU A 140 -12.17 -1.60 -9.72
N ASN A 141 -12.44 -2.32 -10.81
CA ASN A 141 -13.27 -1.87 -11.93
C ASN A 141 -14.68 -2.45 -11.89
N GLU A 142 -14.98 -3.34 -10.93
CA GLU A 142 -16.30 -3.95 -10.79
C GLU A 142 -17.22 -3.06 -9.94
N PRO A 143 -18.33 -2.50 -10.52
CA PRO A 143 -19.23 -1.60 -9.79
C PRO A 143 -19.88 -2.23 -8.55
N SER A 144 -20.19 -3.51 -8.62
CA SER A 144 -20.80 -4.26 -7.49
C SER A 144 -19.82 -4.39 -6.34
N PHE A 145 -18.53 -4.57 -6.62
CA PHE A 145 -17.46 -4.64 -5.63
C PHE A 145 -17.27 -3.27 -4.94
N ALA A 146 -17.13 -2.19 -5.71
CA ALA A 146 -16.98 -0.85 -5.14
C ALA A 146 -18.19 -0.48 -4.24
N LYS A 147 -19.41 -0.79 -4.69
CA LYS A 147 -20.64 -0.51 -3.94
C LYS A 147 -20.69 -1.25 -2.60
N ARG A 148 -20.10 -2.44 -2.47
CA ARG A 148 -20.02 -3.21 -1.21
C ARG A 148 -19.38 -2.41 -0.08
N TYR A 149 -18.40 -1.56 -0.42
CA TYR A 149 -17.69 -0.70 0.52
C TYR A 149 -18.21 0.75 0.55
N GLY A 150 -19.33 1.04 -0.12
CA GLY A 150 -19.91 2.39 -0.14
C GLY A 150 -19.29 3.33 -1.17
N PHE A 151 -18.55 2.81 -2.14
CA PHE A 151 -17.91 3.58 -3.21
C PHE A 151 -18.52 3.25 -4.59
N ASN A 152 -18.07 3.99 -5.60
CA ASN A 152 -18.23 3.65 -7.02
C ASN A 152 -16.85 3.46 -7.67
N THR A 153 -16.82 3.18 -8.97
CA THR A 153 -15.57 2.93 -9.69
C THR A 153 -14.64 4.15 -9.77
N GLU A 154 -15.14 5.38 -9.69
CA GLU A 154 -14.35 6.61 -9.65
C GLU A 154 -13.79 6.88 -8.25
N THR A 155 -14.52 6.50 -7.20
CA THR A 155 -14.18 6.83 -5.82
C THR A 155 -13.50 5.70 -5.04
N ILE A 156 -13.45 4.47 -5.58
CA ILE A 156 -12.89 3.30 -4.87
C ILE A 156 -11.44 3.50 -4.39
N LEU A 157 -10.65 4.33 -5.09
CA LEU A 157 -9.30 4.64 -4.65
C LEU A 157 -9.24 5.39 -3.31
N THR A 158 -10.32 6.05 -2.88
CA THR A 158 -10.39 6.72 -1.58
C THR A 158 -10.47 5.76 -0.38
N LEU A 159 -10.79 4.48 -0.64
CA LEU A 159 -10.72 3.41 0.35
C LEU A 159 -9.27 3.19 0.85
N PHE A 160 -8.28 3.43 0.01
CA PHE A 160 -6.89 3.10 0.29
C PHE A 160 -6.19 4.28 0.96
N ILE A 161 -5.84 4.14 2.24
CA ILE A 161 -5.12 5.16 3.00
C ILE A 161 -3.61 4.88 2.89
N PRO A 162 -2.77 5.85 2.43
CA PRO A 162 -1.33 5.62 2.32
C PRO A 162 -0.68 5.34 3.66
N ASP A 163 -0.03 4.19 3.80
CA ASP A 163 0.71 3.76 5.00
C ASP A 163 1.63 2.58 4.71
N SER A 164 2.21 2.04 5.80
CA SER A 164 2.88 0.73 5.82
C SER A 164 2.01 -0.29 6.56
N TYR A 165 1.63 -1.34 5.86
CA TYR A 165 0.73 -2.39 6.33
C TYR A 165 1.47 -3.71 6.47
N GLU A 166 1.13 -4.47 7.50
CA GLU A 166 1.55 -5.86 7.63
C GLU A 166 0.41 -6.77 7.15
N ILE A 167 0.63 -7.40 6.00
CA ILE A 167 -0.37 -8.21 5.30
C ILE A 167 0.26 -9.56 4.93
N TYR A 168 -0.46 -10.65 5.14
CA TYR A 168 0.02 -11.98 4.79
C TYR A 168 0.14 -12.16 3.28
N TYR A 169 1.18 -12.87 2.86
CA TYR A 169 1.51 -13.08 1.45
C TYR A 169 0.45 -13.86 0.68
N ASP A 170 -0.18 -14.85 1.34
CA ASP A 170 -1.15 -15.79 0.78
C ASP A 170 -2.60 -15.29 0.78
N ILE A 171 -2.79 -14.00 1.01
CA ILE A 171 -4.10 -13.34 0.96
C ILE A 171 -4.63 -13.31 -0.48
N THR A 172 -5.94 -13.40 -0.67
CA THR A 172 -6.59 -13.16 -1.96
C THR A 172 -6.73 -11.67 -2.25
N ALA A 173 -6.97 -11.28 -3.51
CA ALA A 173 -7.20 -9.87 -3.87
C ALA A 173 -8.40 -9.27 -3.11
N GLU A 174 -9.47 -10.04 -2.92
CA GLU A 174 -10.64 -9.60 -2.14
C GLU A 174 -10.30 -9.40 -0.66
N GLN A 175 -9.63 -10.37 -0.03
CA GLN A 175 -9.18 -10.26 1.36
C GLN A 175 -8.17 -9.12 1.57
N PHE A 176 -7.34 -8.82 0.55
CA PHE A 176 -6.45 -7.67 0.57
C PHE A 176 -7.25 -6.36 0.64
N CYS A 177 -8.28 -6.20 -0.19
CA CYS A 177 -9.16 -5.03 -0.14
C CYS A 177 -9.94 -4.97 1.19
N GLU A 178 -10.45 -6.08 1.72
CA GLU A 178 -11.10 -6.14 3.04
C GLU A 178 -10.15 -5.69 4.16
N ARG A 179 -8.89 -6.13 4.09
CA ARG A 179 -7.87 -5.74 5.07
C ARG A 179 -7.58 -4.25 5.01
N LEU A 180 -7.49 -3.65 3.80
CA LEU A 180 -7.31 -2.21 3.65
C LEU A 180 -8.57 -1.41 4.03
N HIS A 181 -9.76 -1.95 3.77
CA HIS A 181 -11.00 -1.36 4.27
C HIS A 181 -11.05 -1.33 5.81
N TYR A 182 -10.59 -2.37 6.49
CA TYR A 182 -10.45 -2.33 7.95
C TYR A 182 -9.58 -1.16 8.42
N TYR A 183 -8.47 -0.88 7.73
CA TYR A 183 -7.61 0.26 8.06
C TYR A 183 -8.24 1.61 7.67
N TYR A 184 -9.06 1.64 6.61
CA TYR A 184 -9.89 2.79 6.27
C TYR A 184 -10.87 3.14 7.41
N GLU A 185 -11.57 2.15 7.96
CA GLU A 185 -12.48 2.35 9.09
C GLU A 185 -11.75 2.81 10.37
N LEU A 186 -10.55 2.29 10.62
CA LEU A 186 -9.71 2.77 11.72
C LEU A 186 -9.25 4.22 11.53
N PHE A 187 -8.92 4.61 10.32
CA PHE A 187 -8.54 5.98 10.00
C PHE A 187 -9.74 6.93 10.14
N TRP A 188 -10.89 6.57 9.57
CA TRP A 188 -12.12 7.34 9.63
C TRP A 188 -12.89 7.05 10.93
N ASN A 189 -12.25 7.26 12.07
CA ASN A 189 -12.85 7.15 13.38
C ASN A 189 -13.95 8.22 13.59
N ASP A 190 -14.68 8.12 14.71
CA ASP A 190 -15.79 9.03 15.02
C ASP A 190 -15.37 10.51 15.02
N GLU A 191 -14.16 10.82 15.52
CA GLU A 191 -13.63 12.19 15.54
C GLU A 191 -13.47 12.76 14.11
N ARG A 192 -12.85 11.99 13.18
CA ARG A 192 -12.67 12.45 11.79
C ARG A 192 -13.98 12.52 11.04
N ARG A 193 -14.89 11.59 11.26
CA ARG A 193 -16.25 11.63 10.67
C ARG A 193 -17.01 12.85 11.15
N GLN A 194 -16.98 13.15 12.45
CA GLN A 194 -17.60 14.35 13.00
C GLN A 194 -17.00 15.65 12.41
N LYS A 195 -15.67 15.70 12.20
CA LYS A 195 -15.03 16.85 11.54
C LYS A 195 -15.49 16.99 10.09
N ALA A 196 -15.62 15.90 9.36
CA ALA A 196 -16.15 15.88 7.99
C ALA A 196 -17.59 16.39 7.94
N ASP A 197 -18.45 15.91 8.83
CA ASP A 197 -19.84 16.38 8.96
C ASP A 197 -19.91 17.87 9.27
N ASN A 198 -19.05 18.38 10.17
CA ASN A 198 -19.00 19.81 10.54
C ASN A 198 -18.63 20.72 9.35
N ILE A 199 -17.87 20.24 8.39
CA ILE A 199 -17.55 20.97 7.16
C ILE A 199 -18.54 20.71 6.02
N GLY A 200 -19.51 19.81 6.23
CA GLY A 200 -20.56 19.45 5.27
C GLY A 200 -20.08 18.54 4.15
N LEU A 201 -19.07 17.69 4.39
CA LEU A 201 -18.52 16.76 3.43
C LEU A 201 -18.53 15.33 3.99
N SER A 202 -18.79 14.36 3.13
CA SER A 202 -18.56 12.94 3.44
C SER A 202 -17.06 12.62 3.46
N PRO A 203 -16.63 11.51 4.09
CA PRO A 203 -15.25 11.03 4.03
C PRO A 203 -14.67 10.94 2.61
N THR A 204 -15.48 10.50 1.65
CA THR A 204 -15.10 10.43 0.23
C THR A 204 -14.87 11.82 -0.37
N GLU A 205 -15.75 12.77 -0.10
CA GLU A 205 -15.61 14.15 -0.59
C GLU A 205 -14.41 14.87 0.06
N VAL A 206 -14.13 14.60 1.34
CA VAL A 206 -12.89 15.05 1.99
C VAL A 206 -11.67 14.50 1.25
N ALA A 207 -11.67 13.22 0.88
CA ALA A 207 -10.56 12.60 0.15
C ALA A 207 -10.41 13.19 -1.27
N ILE A 208 -11.51 13.48 -1.96
CA ILE A 208 -11.50 14.15 -3.26
C ILE A 208 -10.89 15.56 -3.13
N LEU A 209 -11.33 16.35 -2.17
CA LEU A 209 -10.78 17.68 -1.93
C LEU A 209 -9.31 17.61 -1.52
N ALA A 210 -8.93 16.68 -0.64
CA ALA A 210 -7.56 16.47 -0.23
C ALA A 210 -6.64 16.09 -1.42
N SER A 211 -7.14 15.33 -2.39
CA SER A 211 -6.38 15.00 -3.59
C SER A 211 -6.06 16.21 -4.47
N ILE A 212 -6.97 17.21 -4.51
CA ILE A 212 -6.75 18.48 -5.18
C ILE A 212 -5.69 19.29 -4.42
N VAL A 213 -5.83 19.41 -3.10
CA VAL A 213 -4.89 20.14 -2.23
C VAL A 213 -3.48 19.55 -2.29
N ASP A 214 -3.34 18.24 -2.39
CA ASP A 214 -2.04 17.57 -2.56
C ASP A 214 -1.34 17.95 -3.88
N GLU A 215 -2.10 18.13 -4.94
CA GLU A 215 -1.57 18.51 -6.25
C GLU A 215 -1.29 20.02 -6.35
N GLU A 216 -1.92 20.87 -5.51
CA GLU A 216 -1.68 22.31 -5.50
C GLU A 216 -0.37 22.67 -4.78
N SER A 217 -0.06 22.02 -3.67
CA SER A 217 1.13 22.40 -2.90
C SER A 217 1.77 21.21 -2.20
N SER A 218 3.10 21.12 -2.33
CA SER A 218 3.95 20.23 -1.52
C SER A 218 4.25 20.80 -0.12
N LYS A 219 3.86 22.05 0.16
CA LYS A 219 4.14 22.73 1.42
C LYS A 219 3.08 22.37 2.46
N ALA A 220 3.43 21.53 3.43
CA ALA A 220 2.51 21.07 4.46
C ALA A 220 1.80 22.21 5.21
N SER A 221 2.50 23.35 5.42
CA SER A 221 1.94 24.54 6.10
C SER A 221 0.88 25.27 5.30
N GLU A 222 0.83 25.13 3.97
CA GLU A 222 -0.19 25.76 3.12
C GLU A 222 -1.45 24.91 2.93
N LYS A 223 -1.33 23.58 3.07
CA LYS A 223 -2.45 22.66 2.80
C LYS A 223 -3.73 23.03 3.58
N PRO A 224 -3.69 23.35 4.89
CA PRO A 224 -4.89 23.78 5.62
C PRO A 224 -5.47 25.11 5.10
N ILE A 225 -4.64 26.02 4.60
CA ILE A 225 -5.08 27.32 4.05
C ILE A 225 -5.73 27.09 2.67
N ILE A 226 -5.10 26.28 1.80
CA ILE A 226 -5.64 25.92 0.49
C ILE A 226 -6.98 25.18 0.65
N ALA A 227 -7.06 24.23 1.59
CA ALA A 227 -8.31 23.54 1.92
C ALA A 227 -9.42 24.53 2.30
N GLY A 228 -9.12 25.51 3.17
CA GLY A 228 -10.05 26.57 3.55
C GLY A 228 -10.51 27.43 2.38
N LEU A 229 -9.61 27.74 1.44
CA LEU A 229 -9.96 28.49 0.22
C LEU A 229 -10.96 27.70 -0.63
N TYR A 230 -10.72 26.43 -0.88
CA TYR A 230 -11.65 25.61 -1.68
C TYR A 230 -12.98 25.37 -0.97
N LEU A 231 -12.98 25.16 0.34
CA LEU A 231 -14.22 25.09 1.14
C LEU A 231 -15.02 26.40 1.06
N ASN A 232 -14.36 27.57 1.07
CA ASN A 232 -15.02 28.84 0.89
C ASN A 232 -15.65 28.99 -0.51
N ARG A 233 -14.96 28.51 -1.56
CA ARG A 233 -15.52 28.49 -2.92
C ARG A 233 -16.71 27.55 -3.03
N LEU A 234 -16.62 26.32 -2.48
CA LEU A 234 -17.74 25.35 -2.44
C LEU A 234 -18.97 25.95 -1.75
N LYS A 235 -18.79 26.55 -0.56
CA LYS A 235 -19.88 27.23 0.19
C LYS A 235 -20.55 28.37 -0.56
N LYS A 236 -19.83 29.04 -1.46
CA LYS A 236 -20.33 30.13 -2.30
C LYS A 236 -20.86 29.66 -3.66
N GLY A 237 -20.82 28.37 -3.98
CA GLY A 237 -21.17 27.86 -5.31
C GLY A 237 -20.23 28.30 -6.42
N MET A 238 -19.00 28.71 -6.08
CA MET A 238 -18.00 29.13 -7.06
C MET A 238 -17.33 27.88 -7.67
N LEU A 239 -16.94 27.97 -8.94
CA LEU A 239 -16.07 26.99 -9.58
C LEU A 239 -14.74 26.89 -8.82
N LEU A 240 -14.21 25.68 -8.63
CA LEU A 240 -12.93 25.51 -7.92
C LEU A 240 -11.76 26.05 -8.74
N GLN A 241 -11.80 25.93 -10.06
CA GLN A 241 -10.75 26.41 -10.98
C GLN A 241 -9.35 25.95 -10.55
N ALA A 242 -9.24 24.67 -10.19
CA ALA A 242 -8.02 24.04 -9.76
C ALA A 242 -7.27 23.48 -10.98
N ASP A 243 -6.10 24.01 -11.29
CA ASP A 243 -5.26 23.58 -12.42
C ASP A 243 -4.99 22.05 -12.43
N PRO A 244 -4.74 21.38 -11.28
CA PRO A 244 -4.56 19.95 -11.25
C PRO A 244 -5.72 19.14 -11.81
N THR A 245 -6.95 19.62 -11.67
CA THR A 245 -8.14 18.94 -12.21
C THR A 245 -8.19 18.99 -13.72
N VAL A 246 -7.67 20.06 -14.33
CA VAL A 246 -7.53 20.18 -15.78
C VAL A 246 -6.42 19.26 -16.30
N LYS A 247 -5.26 19.22 -15.63
CA LYS A 247 -4.18 18.27 -15.97
C LYS A 247 -4.68 16.82 -15.96
N PHE A 248 -5.48 16.48 -14.95
CA PHE A 248 -6.10 15.16 -14.85
C PHE A 248 -7.09 14.90 -15.99
N ALA A 249 -7.94 15.88 -16.31
CA ALA A 249 -8.91 15.79 -17.41
C ALA A 249 -8.25 15.64 -18.79
N VAL A 250 -7.09 16.29 -19.00
CA VAL A 250 -6.25 16.14 -20.21
C VAL A 250 -5.57 14.78 -20.28
N GLY A 251 -5.34 14.13 -19.12
CA GLY A 251 -4.55 12.90 -19.01
C GLY A 251 -3.05 13.13 -19.01
N ASP A 252 -2.59 14.37 -18.85
CA ASP A 252 -1.16 14.73 -18.78
C ASP A 252 -0.85 15.56 -17.54
N ILE A 253 -0.38 14.89 -16.51
CA ILE A 253 0.01 15.50 -15.23
C ILE A 253 1.35 16.27 -15.32
N THR A 254 2.12 16.09 -16.40
CA THR A 254 3.43 16.71 -16.59
C THR A 254 3.34 18.12 -17.19
N LEU A 255 2.14 18.55 -17.58
CA LEU A 255 1.90 19.89 -18.13
C LEU A 255 2.43 20.95 -17.16
N LYS A 256 3.42 21.72 -17.64
CA LYS A 256 4.00 22.81 -16.84
C LYS A 256 3.08 24.03 -16.74
N ARG A 257 2.21 24.21 -17.73
CA ARG A 257 1.29 25.36 -17.84
C ARG A 257 -0.04 24.93 -18.41
N ILE A 258 -1.13 25.35 -17.75
CA ILE A 258 -2.48 25.23 -18.30
C ILE A 258 -2.72 26.37 -19.28
N LEU A 259 -3.14 26.01 -20.51
CA LEU A 259 -3.55 26.95 -21.55
C LEU A 259 -5.07 27.11 -21.54
N TYR A 260 -5.58 28.17 -22.12
CA TYR A 260 -7.02 28.40 -22.26
C TYR A 260 -7.73 27.22 -22.93
N THR A 261 -7.15 26.65 -23.99
CA THR A 261 -7.69 25.45 -24.66
C THR A 261 -7.85 24.25 -23.74
N HIS A 262 -7.01 24.10 -22.72
CA HIS A 262 -7.12 23.03 -21.75
C HIS A 262 -8.29 23.24 -20.80
N THR A 263 -8.60 24.51 -20.45
CA THR A 263 -9.74 24.83 -19.56
C THR A 263 -11.10 24.65 -20.23
N GLU A 264 -11.12 24.49 -21.57
CA GLU A 264 -12.33 24.25 -22.36
C GLU A 264 -12.66 22.75 -22.53
N ILE A 265 -11.81 21.84 -22.07
CA ILE A 265 -12.02 20.40 -22.19
C ILE A 265 -13.32 20.00 -21.50
N ASP A 266 -14.15 19.23 -22.22
CA ASP A 266 -15.40 18.70 -21.69
C ASP A 266 -15.16 17.42 -20.92
N SER A 267 -14.91 17.57 -19.61
CA SER A 267 -14.68 16.48 -18.68
C SER A 267 -15.31 16.81 -17.34
N PRO A 268 -15.98 15.87 -16.67
CA PRO A 268 -16.55 16.10 -15.34
C PRO A 268 -15.49 16.42 -14.27
N TYR A 269 -14.24 16.14 -14.56
CA TYR A 269 -13.10 16.52 -13.70
C TYR A 269 -12.68 17.98 -13.89
N ASN A 270 -13.11 18.67 -14.97
CA ASN A 270 -12.71 20.05 -15.24
C ASN A 270 -13.45 21.04 -14.36
N THR A 271 -12.85 21.45 -13.26
CA THR A 271 -13.43 22.41 -12.29
C THR A 271 -13.41 23.86 -12.76
N TYR A 272 -12.99 24.15 -14.00
CA TYR A 272 -13.23 25.44 -14.69
C TYR A 272 -14.60 25.47 -15.37
N LYS A 273 -15.19 24.30 -15.67
CA LYS A 273 -16.51 24.19 -16.34
C LYS A 273 -17.58 23.71 -15.38
N TYR A 274 -17.27 22.78 -14.51
CA TYR A 274 -18.22 22.10 -13.64
C TYR A 274 -18.06 22.55 -12.19
N ALA A 275 -19.19 22.94 -11.57
CA ALA A 275 -19.21 23.38 -10.18
C ALA A 275 -19.16 22.19 -9.23
N GLY A 276 -18.63 22.41 -8.03
CA GLY A 276 -18.48 21.37 -7.01
C GLY A 276 -17.18 20.59 -7.11
N LEU A 277 -17.13 19.46 -6.41
CA LEU A 277 -16.02 18.52 -6.45
C LEU A 277 -16.11 17.66 -7.72
N PRO A 278 -14.98 17.21 -8.29
CA PRO A 278 -14.98 16.23 -9.36
C PRO A 278 -15.53 14.88 -8.90
N PRO A 279 -15.89 13.96 -9.83
CA PRO A 279 -16.55 12.69 -9.49
C PRO A 279 -15.67 11.71 -8.71
N GLY A 280 -14.36 11.94 -8.69
CA GLY A 280 -13.39 11.10 -7.97
C GLY A 280 -12.10 11.85 -7.65
N PRO A 281 -11.20 11.24 -6.87
CA PRO A 281 -9.94 11.87 -6.51
C PRO A 281 -8.96 11.90 -7.68
N LEU A 282 -8.06 12.89 -7.69
CA LEU A 282 -6.97 13.00 -8.68
C LEU A 282 -5.82 12.05 -8.36
N ARG A 283 -5.75 11.62 -7.12
CA ARG A 283 -4.79 10.67 -6.56
C ARG A 283 -5.29 10.16 -5.22
N ILE A 284 -4.69 9.10 -4.70
CA ILE A 284 -4.86 8.75 -3.28
C ILE A 284 -4.18 9.82 -2.43
N PRO A 285 -4.92 10.62 -1.62
CA PRO A 285 -4.34 11.71 -0.85
C PRO A 285 -3.54 11.20 0.35
N ASP A 286 -2.51 11.96 0.73
CA ASP A 286 -1.73 11.66 1.93
C ASP A 286 -2.56 11.88 3.21
N LYS A 287 -2.31 11.09 4.26
CA LYS A 287 -2.97 11.23 5.57
C LYS A 287 -2.90 12.66 6.12
N GLN A 288 -1.73 13.30 5.99
CA GLN A 288 -1.54 14.66 6.45
C GLN A 288 -2.43 15.65 5.71
N THR A 289 -2.74 15.40 4.45
CA THR A 289 -3.61 16.27 3.65
C THR A 289 -5.08 16.01 3.97
N LEU A 290 -5.47 14.76 4.23
CA LEU A 290 -6.79 14.45 4.78
C LEU A 290 -7.02 15.20 6.10
N ASP A 291 -6.06 15.12 7.02
CA ASP A 291 -6.12 15.84 8.29
C ASP A 291 -6.06 17.37 8.11
N ALA A 292 -5.35 17.88 7.09
CA ALA A 292 -5.32 19.30 6.75
C ALA A 292 -6.68 19.84 6.25
N VAL A 293 -7.43 19.04 5.50
CA VAL A 293 -8.80 19.39 5.09
C VAL A 293 -9.75 19.36 6.29
N LEU A 294 -9.68 18.34 7.14
CA LEU A 294 -10.52 18.22 8.33
C LEU A 294 -10.25 19.32 9.39
N ASN A 295 -9.02 19.84 9.41
CA ASN A 295 -8.58 20.89 10.33
C ASN A 295 -8.15 22.16 9.56
N TYR A 296 -8.91 22.51 8.51
CA TYR A 296 -8.58 23.63 7.66
C TYR A 296 -8.47 24.97 8.42
N THR A 297 -7.65 25.86 7.91
CA THR A 297 -7.55 27.22 8.49
C THR A 297 -8.76 28.06 8.11
N HIS A 298 -9.44 28.61 9.12
CA HIS A 298 -10.57 29.51 8.91
C HIS A 298 -10.10 30.90 8.43
N HIS A 299 -10.54 31.29 7.26
CA HIS A 299 -10.28 32.59 6.63
C HIS A 299 -11.31 32.88 5.54
N ASN A 300 -11.22 34.06 4.87
CA ASN A 300 -12.12 34.44 3.80
C ASN A 300 -11.47 34.41 2.40
N PHE A 301 -10.30 33.78 2.25
CA PHE A 301 -9.63 33.73 0.95
C PHE A 301 -10.45 32.94 -0.07
N LEU A 302 -10.47 33.47 -1.30
CA LEU A 302 -11.14 32.88 -2.47
C LEU A 302 -10.18 32.66 -3.63
N TYR A 303 -9.00 33.28 -3.60
CA TYR A 303 -8.01 33.26 -4.67
C TYR A 303 -6.63 33.00 -4.11
N MET A 304 -5.78 32.34 -4.93
CA MET A 304 -4.36 32.19 -4.66
C MET A 304 -3.56 32.27 -5.96
N CYS A 305 -2.31 32.64 -5.88
CA CYS A 305 -1.34 32.56 -6.95
C CYS A 305 0.07 32.36 -6.37
N ALA A 306 0.99 31.85 -7.15
CA ALA A 306 2.36 31.68 -6.70
C ALA A 306 2.98 33.01 -6.26
N LYS A 307 3.84 32.98 -5.22
CA LYS A 307 4.57 34.14 -4.74
C LYS A 307 5.63 34.61 -5.73
N ASP A 308 5.82 35.89 -5.77
CA ASP A 308 6.81 36.58 -6.61
C ASP A 308 8.26 36.40 -6.14
N ASP A 309 8.49 35.87 -4.93
CA ASP A 309 9.80 35.45 -4.43
C ASP A 309 10.25 34.07 -4.96
N LEU A 310 9.39 33.40 -5.75
CA LEU A 310 9.62 32.09 -6.35
C LEU A 310 9.93 30.97 -5.34
N SER A 311 9.52 31.15 -4.09
CA SER A 311 9.73 30.18 -2.99
C SER A 311 8.88 28.90 -3.12
N GLY A 312 7.95 28.87 -4.08
CA GLY A 312 6.97 27.80 -4.24
C GLY A 312 5.82 27.87 -3.24
N TYR A 313 5.70 29.00 -2.52
CA TYR A 313 4.53 29.34 -1.71
C TYR A 313 3.52 30.18 -2.51
N HIS A 314 2.33 30.38 -1.94
CA HIS A 314 1.25 31.15 -2.55
C HIS A 314 0.97 32.48 -1.82
N ASN A 315 0.53 33.46 -2.56
CA ASN A 315 -0.17 34.63 -2.06
C ASN A 315 -1.68 34.37 -2.11
N PHE A 316 -2.35 34.52 -0.98
CA PHE A 316 -3.80 34.35 -0.85
C PHE A 316 -4.50 35.71 -0.91
N ALA A 317 -5.73 35.73 -1.44
CA ALA A 317 -6.51 36.97 -1.59
C ALA A 317 -8.01 36.72 -1.36
N ASN A 318 -8.68 37.72 -0.79
CA ASN A 318 -10.14 37.72 -0.61
C ASN A 318 -10.90 38.20 -1.85
N THR A 319 -10.27 39.03 -2.67
CA THR A 319 -10.90 39.65 -3.83
C THR A 319 -10.12 39.41 -5.11
N LEU A 320 -10.81 39.40 -6.25
CA LEU A 320 -10.20 39.29 -7.56
C LEU A 320 -9.19 40.43 -7.84
N ALA A 321 -9.50 41.67 -7.37
CA ALA A 321 -8.60 42.79 -7.55
C ALA A 321 -7.26 42.60 -6.80
N GLU A 322 -7.29 42.05 -5.61
CA GLU A 322 -6.09 41.67 -4.83
C GLU A 322 -5.32 40.54 -5.51
N HIS A 323 -6.01 39.50 -5.93
CA HIS A 323 -5.42 38.42 -6.69
C HIS A 323 -4.68 38.88 -7.95
N ASN A 324 -5.34 39.76 -8.74
CA ASN A 324 -4.74 40.31 -9.97
C ASN A 324 -3.46 41.09 -9.69
N ARG A 325 -3.43 41.88 -8.59
CA ARG A 325 -2.19 42.55 -8.16
C ARG A 325 -1.08 41.59 -7.80
N ASN A 326 -1.39 40.51 -7.09
CA ASN A 326 -0.42 39.49 -6.72
C ASN A 326 0.07 38.73 -7.95
N ALA A 327 -0.82 38.33 -8.86
CA ALA A 327 -0.48 37.66 -10.11
C ALA A 327 0.45 38.54 -11.00
N GLN A 328 0.19 39.84 -11.09
CA GLN A 328 1.07 40.76 -11.82
C GLN A 328 2.48 40.84 -11.24
N LYS A 329 2.64 40.80 -9.90
CA LYS A 329 3.97 40.76 -9.26
C LYS A 329 4.70 39.45 -9.65
N TYR A 330 4.02 38.34 -9.55
CA TYR A 330 4.55 37.03 -9.93
C TYR A 330 5.00 37.00 -11.40
N HIS A 331 4.14 37.48 -12.33
CA HIS A 331 4.49 37.55 -13.76
C HIS A 331 5.72 38.40 -14.02
N ARG A 332 5.85 39.57 -13.33
CA ARG A 332 7.04 40.42 -13.44
C ARG A 332 8.31 39.71 -12.89
N ALA A 333 8.19 38.93 -11.84
CA ALA A 333 9.32 38.16 -11.29
C ALA A 333 9.80 37.11 -12.28
N ILE A 334 8.88 36.32 -12.89
CA ILE A 334 9.25 35.31 -13.88
C ILE A 334 9.85 35.93 -15.15
N SER A 335 9.33 37.09 -15.63
CA SER A 335 9.83 37.72 -16.85
C SER A 335 11.26 38.29 -16.73
N ARG A 336 11.84 38.26 -15.53
CA ARG A 336 13.23 38.69 -15.25
C ARG A 336 14.21 37.52 -15.19
N LEU A 337 13.76 36.28 -15.25
CA LEU A 337 14.55 35.07 -15.32
C LEU A 337 14.88 34.72 -16.78
#